data_6c7050adc3eff3f1d0e374116233f2e7
#
_entry.id   6c7050adc3eff3f1d0e374116233f2e7
#
_cell.length_a   1.000
_cell.length_b   1.000
_cell.length_c   1.000
_cell.angle_alpha   90.00
_cell.angle_beta   90.00
_cell.angle_gamma   90.00
#
_symmetry.space_group_name_H-M   'P 1'
#
loop_
_entity.id
_entity.type
_entity.pdbx_description
1 polymer ?
#
loop_
_entity_poly.entity_id
_entity_poly.type
_entity_poly.pdbx_seq_one_letter_code
_entity_poly.pdbx_strand_id
1 'polypeptide(L)'
;MSQHQLLIALDSVGIDPLGHDRPESVYGASRFLFPRGRSGSIVPVDGALVPGILVETDVAGEAEQGAIECAITYTSIFSGQSAIREHGLMRGLGLKDRLLEQMVSRDNLFRHFPRCCLANAIFPAHVEFLGNSYAQDLVPHFSREAIEGRLTFDSQPTSFKGHAKNGFAELFTLAEINQNIFVYAARQAGVPLLTWADVRRGGALTSSMTHELESRFNVQFFDQQPLPPRTPEEAAAILASLASNHDFTFYKYQIPDLVSHTHQIELARDVFAIIERFAEAVLRQIDPVTTTVIITSDHGHLEQLGTSRGHPKSHVPTWYFGPRADEIAPLLTRPEGIFEMLVAR
;
A
#
# COMPACT_ATOMS: atom_id res chain seq x y z
N MET A 1 -0.97 17.79 19.38
CA MET A 1 -0.63 16.88 18.28
C MET A 1 -1.00 15.48 18.71
N SER A 2 -1.47 14.63 17.78
CA SER A 2 -1.80 13.25 18.08
C SER A 2 -0.55 12.48 18.54
N GLN A 3 -0.73 11.54 19.46
CA GLN A 3 0.35 10.70 19.99
C GLN A 3 0.74 9.59 19.01
N HIS A 4 -0.20 9.19 18.15
CA HIS A 4 -0.06 8.09 17.23
C HIS A 4 -0.31 8.54 15.80
N GLN A 5 0.48 8.00 14.86
CA GLN A 5 0.37 8.28 13.44
C GLN A 5 0.17 6.97 12.70
N LEU A 6 -0.90 6.87 11.92
CA LEU A 6 -1.20 5.71 11.08
C LEU A 6 -1.19 6.13 9.62
N LEU A 7 -0.28 5.55 8.85
CA LEU A 7 -0.20 5.71 7.40
C LEU A 7 -0.60 4.41 6.70
N ILE A 8 -1.65 4.46 5.91
CA ILE A 8 -2.14 3.36 5.09
C ILE A 8 -1.87 3.72 3.64
N ALA A 9 -1.16 2.87 2.93
CA ALA A 9 -0.90 3.01 1.51
C ALA A 9 -1.71 1.97 0.72
N LEU A 10 -2.47 2.45 -0.25
CA LEU A 10 -3.19 1.65 -1.21
C LEU A 10 -2.37 1.59 -2.50
N ASP A 11 -2.18 0.41 -3.06
CA ASP A 11 -1.45 0.28 -4.32
C ASP A 11 -2.39 0.56 -5.50
N SER A 12 -2.00 1.45 -6.42
CA SER A 12 -2.72 1.71 -7.68
C SER A 12 -4.10 2.39 -7.58
N VAL A 13 -4.42 3.10 -6.51
CA VAL A 13 -5.69 3.84 -6.40
C VAL A 13 -5.49 5.29 -6.85
N GLY A 14 -6.01 5.67 -8.00
CA GLY A 14 -5.89 7.02 -8.56
C GLY A 14 -7.19 7.84 -8.46
N ILE A 15 -7.09 9.12 -8.79
CA ILE A 15 -8.23 10.02 -8.94
C ILE A 15 -8.85 9.80 -10.32
N ASP A 16 -10.13 9.43 -10.40
CA ASP A 16 -10.84 9.27 -11.65
C ASP A 16 -10.97 10.65 -12.35
N PRO A 17 -10.31 10.86 -13.50
CA PRO A 17 -10.29 12.16 -14.17
C PRO A 17 -11.66 12.60 -14.68
N LEU A 18 -12.61 11.67 -14.80
CA LEU A 18 -13.96 11.92 -15.27
C LEU A 18 -14.97 12.07 -14.12
N GLY A 19 -14.56 11.82 -12.89
CA GLY A 19 -15.39 11.90 -11.69
C GLY A 19 -15.71 10.55 -11.09
N HIS A 20 -15.70 10.48 -9.76
CA HIS A 20 -15.88 9.24 -8.99
C HIS A 20 -17.33 8.76 -8.92
N ASP A 21 -18.27 9.65 -9.04
CA ASP A 21 -19.72 9.44 -8.87
C ASP A 21 -20.43 8.88 -10.12
N ARG A 22 -19.67 8.66 -11.20
CA ARG A 22 -20.22 8.07 -12.42
C ARG A 22 -20.52 6.58 -12.25
N PRO A 23 -21.64 6.07 -12.78
CA PRO A 23 -21.97 4.64 -12.69
C PRO A 23 -20.90 3.71 -13.29
N GLU A 24 -20.15 4.20 -14.28
CA GLU A 24 -19.08 3.45 -14.96
C GLU A 24 -17.77 3.45 -14.17
N SER A 25 -17.60 4.39 -13.25
CA SER A 25 -16.42 4.45 -12.41
C SER A 25 -16.30 3.21 -11.50
N VAL A 26 -15.08 2.79 -11.23
CA VAL A 26 -14.80 1.79 -10.20
C VAL A 26 -15.33 2.27 -8.84
N TYR A 27 -15.32 3.57 -8.62
CA TYR A 27 -15.75 4.23 -7.38
C TYR A 27 -17.23 4.62 -7.34
N GLY A 28 -18.00 4.33 -8.40
CA GLY A 28 -19.38 4.80 -8.55
C GLY A 28 -20.35 4.36 -7.44
N ALA A 29 -20.01 3.31 -6.69
CA ALA A 29 -20.74 2.86 -5.51
C ALA A 29 -20.13 3.35 -4.19
N SER A 30 -19.06 4.15 -4.22
CA SER A 30 -18.42 4.69 -3.02
C SER A 30 -19.39 5.54 -2.21
N ARG A 31 -19.40 5.29 -0.90
CA ARG A 31 -20.24 6.05 0.05
C ARG A 31 -19.44 6.83 1.05
N PHE A 32 -18.20 6.44 1.23
CA PHE A 32 -17.37 6.97 2.30
C PHE A 32 -16.12 7.68 1.77
N LEU A 33 -15.24 6.99 1.03
CA LEU A 33 -13.97 7.58 0.58
C LEU A 33 -14.14 8.58 -0.55
N PHE A 34 -15.09 8.36 -1.46
CA PHE A 34 -15.44 9.30 -2.52
C PHE A 34 -16.92 9.67 -2.49
N PRO A 35 -17.41 10.31 -1.42
CA PRO A 35 -18.85 10.54 -1.26
C PRO A 35 -19.42 11.56 -2.24
N ARG A 36 -18.63 12.57 -2.64
CA ARG A 36 -19.02 13.61 -3.61
C ARG A 36 -17.79 14.36 -4.11
N GLY A 37 -17.58 14.34 -5.41
CA GLY A 37 -16.50 15.11 -6.04
C GLY A 37 -15.10 14.51 -5.85
N ARG A 38 -14.06 15.29 -6.20
CA ARG A 38 -12.66 14.84 -6.25
C ARG A 38 -11.88 15.14 -4.97
N SER A 39 -12.19 16.27 -4.35
CA SER A 39 -11.51 16.71 -3.12
C SER A 39 -12.45 17.48 -2.21
N GLY A 40 -12.08 17.63 -0.96
CA GLY A 40 -12.82 18.39 0.04
C GLY A 40 -13.16 17.62 1.31
N SER A 41 -14.08 18.17 2.10
CA SER A 41 -14.48 17.56 3.37
C SER A 41 -15.20 16.24 3.17
N ILE A 42 -14.78 15.23 3.93
CA ILE A 42 -15.44 13.93 4.02
C ILE A 42 -16.40 13.97 5.20
N VAL A 43 -17.69 13.77 4.89
CA VAL A 43 -18.71 13.69 5.94
C VAL A 43 -18.98 12.22 6.24
N PRO A 44 -18.81 11.78 7.48
CA PRO A 44 -19.10 10.40 7.86
C PRO A 44 -20.56 10.03 7.62
N VAL A 45 -20.81 8.83 7.13
CA VAL A 45 -22.16 8.35 6.77
C VAL A 45 -23.10 8.35 7.98
N ASP A 46 -22.57 8.06 9.17
CA ASP A 46 -23.37 7.91 10.41
C ASP A 46 -23.09 9.01 11.45
N GLY A 47 -22.37 10.07 11.07
CA GLY A 47 -22.02 11.16 12.01
C GLY A 47 -21.07 10.79 13.15
N ALA A 48 -20.65 9.54 13.23
CA ALA A 48 -19.82 8.98 14.31
C ALA A 48 -18.33 8.85 13.95
N LEU A 49 -17.96 9.06 12.69
CA LEU A 49 -16.59 8.95 12.21
C LEU A 49 -15.86 10.30 12.33
N VAL A 50 -14.55 10.22 12.37
CA VAL A 50 -13.68 11.41 12.40
C VAL A 50 -13.86 12.19 11.11
N PRO A 51 -14.14 13.50 11.18
CA PRO A 51 -14.14 14.34 10.01
C PRO A 51 -12.78 14.29 9.31
N GLY A 52 -12.80 14.26 8.00
CA GLY A 52 -11.60 14.19 7.20
C GLY A 52 -11.63 15.09 5.99
N ILE A 53 -10.51 15.17 5.31
CA ILE A 53 -10.40 15.81 4.00
C ILE A 53 -9.81 14.84 2.98
N LEU A 54 -10.23 15.00 1.74
CA LEU A 54 -9.62 14.35 0.58
C LEU A 54 -8.81 15.40 -0.19
N VAL A 55 -7.53 15.12 -0.39
CA VAL A 55 -6.60 15.96 -1.17
C VAL A 55 -6.15 15.17 -2.40
N GLU A 56 -6.08 15.82 -3.55
CA GLU A 56 -5.47 15.26 -4.75
C GLU A 56 -3.95 15.45 -4.66
N THR A 57 -3.20 14.34 -4.60
CA THR A 57 -1.75 14.33 -4.49
C THR A 57 -1.13 14.09 -5.85
N ASP A 58 -0.28 15.00 -6.31
CA ASP A 58 0.47 14.86 -7.55
C ASP A 58 1.70 14.00 -7.31
N VAL A 59 1.64 12.73 -7.73
CA VAL A 59 2.75 11.77 -7.61
C VAL A 59 3.69 11.80 -8.83
N ALA A 60 3.24 12.38 -9.94
CA ALA A 60 4.01 12.48 -11.18
C ALA A 60 4.89 13.73 -11.23
N GLY A 61 4.49 14.80 -10.56
CA GLY A 61 5.19 16.08 -10.57
C GLY A 61 5.41 16.57 -12.01
N GLU A 62 6.59 17.15 -12.25
CA GLU A 62 7.01 17.69 -13.56
C GLU A 62 7.53 16.60 -14.53
N ALA A 63 7.37 15.32 -14.23
CA ALA A 63 7.89 14.27 -15.08
C ALA A 63 7.17 14.21 -16.43
N GLU A 64 7.89 14.48 -17.51
CA GLU A 64 7.31 14.54 -18.85
C GLU A 64 7.01 13.15 -19.44
N GLN A 65 7.82 12.15 -19.16
CA GLN A 65 7.72 10.81 -19.76
C GLN A 65 8.01 9.69 -18.74
N GLY A 66 7.42 8.51 -18.98
CA GLY A 66 7.64 7.28 -18.20
C GLY A 66 6.42 6.87 -17.38
N ALA A 67 6.50 5.72 -16.74
CA ALA A 67 5.52 5.24 -15.77
C ALA A 67 5.95 5.62 -14.35
N ILE A 68 4.98 5.82 -13.47
CA ILE A 68 5.25 6.03 -12.05
C ILE A 68 5.42 4.64 -11.42
N GLU A 69 6.53 4.45 -10.74
CA GLU A 69 6.83 3.20 -10.04
C GLU A 69 6.62 3.38 -8.54
N CYS A 70 6.07 2.37 -7.89
CA CYS A 70 5.82 2.37 -6.44
C CYS A 70 7.04 2.86 -5.63
N ALA A 71 8.24 2.40 -6.00
CA ALA A 71 9.46 2.74 -5.30
C ALA A 71 9.77 4.25 -5.29
N ILE A 72 9.43 4.97 -6.34
CA ILE A 72 9.62 6.42 -6.46
C ILE A 72 8.75 7.15 -5.45
N THR A 73 7.44 6.86 -5.48
CA THR A 73 6.49 7.52 -4.58
C THR A 73 6.77 7.18 -3.12
N TYR A 74 7.01 5.89 -2.80
CA TYR A 74 7.37 5.51 -1.43
C TYR A 74 8.69 6.14 -0.98
N THR A 75 9.70 6.28 -1.85
CA THR A 75 10.93 6.99 -1.51
C THR A 75 10.62 8.43 -1.13
N SER A 76 9.78 9.12 -1.90
CA SER A 76 9.40 10.50 -1.59
C SER A 76 8.65 10.60 -0.26
N ILE A 77 7.67 9.72 -0.02
CA ILE A 77 6.91 9.65 1.22
C ILE A 77 7.82 9.37 2.42
N PHE A 78 8.73 8.41 2.30
CA PHE A 78 9.55 7.98 3.43
C PHE A 78 10.76 8.87 3.70
N SER A 79 11.33 9.54 2.69
CA SER A 79 12.51 10.39 2.85
C SER A 79 12.19 11.89 2.98
N GLY A 80 10.98 12.32 2.64
CA GLY A 80 10.63 13.73 2.57
C GLY A 80 11.30 14.48 1.42
N GLN A 81 11.87 13.77 0.45
CA GLN A 81 12.57 14.33 -0.70
C GLN A 81 11.90 13.86 -1.99
N SER A 82 11.70 14.73 -2.95
CA SER A 82 11.11 14.34 -4.23
C SER A 82 12.04 13.43 -5.03
N ALA A 83 11.78 12.13 -5.00
CA ALA A 83 12.57 11.16 -5.74
C ALA A 83 12.47 11.39 -7.26
N ILE A 84 11.35 11.86 -7.76
CA ILE A 84 11.17 12.24 -9.16
C ILE A 84 12.11 13.38 -9.54
N ARG A 85 12.17 14.43 -8.74
CA ARG A 85 13.03 15.60 -9.01
C ARG A 85 14.49 15.24 -8.95
N GLU A 86 14.87 14.41 -7.99
CA GLU A 86 16.28 14.00 -7.82
C GLU A 86 16.76 13.03 -8.90
N HIS A 87 15.87 12.16 -9.41
CA HIS A 87 16.27 11.03 -10.26
C HIS A 87 15.46 10.86 -11.55
N GLY A 88 14.41 11.65 -11.76
CA GLY A 88 13.46 11.47 -12.86
C GLY A 88 12.56 10.25 -12.67
N LEU A 89 11.78 9.93 -13.69
CA LEU A 89 11.01 8.69 -13.73
C LEU A 89 11.95 7.53 -14.02
N MET A 90 12.12 6.70 -13.03
CA MET A 90 12.98 5.53 -13.14
C MET A 90 12.26 4.37 -13.77
N ARG A 91 12.96 3.67 -14.64
CA ARG A 91 12.51 2.39 -15.17
C ARG A 91 13.17 1.30 -14.33
N GLY A 92 12.41 0.63 -13.48
CA GLY A 92 12.95 -0.49 -12.74
C GLY A 92 12.16 -0.86 -11.50
N LEU A 93 12.33 -2.09 -11.10
CA LEU A 93 11.67 -2.68 -9.95
C LEU A 93 12.47 -2.35 -8.67
N GLY A 94 11.98 -1.37 -7.90
CA GLY A 94 12.38 -1.16 -6.51
C GLY A 94 13.88 -0.90 -6.28
N LEU A 95 14.45 -1.60 -5.34
CA LEU A 95 15.80 -1.38 -4.81
C LEU A 95 16.97 -1.63 -5.77
N LYS A 96 16.77 -1.86 -7.05
CA LYS A 96 17.85 -1.80 -8.04
C LYS A 96 18.47 -0.42 -8.13
N ASP A 97 17.80 0.58 -7.59
CA ASP A 97 18.30 1.94 -7.59
C ASP A 97 18.99 2.30 -6.28
N ARG A 98 20.31 2.32 -6.32
CA ARG A 98 21.15 2.73 -5.19
C ARG A 98 20.82 4.14 -4.69
N LEU A 99 20.23 4.98 -5.52
CA LEU A 99 19.91 6.35 -5.16
C LEU A 99 18.68 6.40 -4.25
N LEU A 100 17.62 5.61 -4.56
CA LEU A 100 16.46 5.48 -3.69
C LEU A 100 16.85 4.89 -2.33
N GLU A 101 17.69 3.85 -2.33
CA GLU A 101 18.28 3.30 -1.10
C GLU A 101 19.03 4.34 -0.30
N GLN A 102 19.85 5.17 -0.95
CA GLN A 102 20.61 6.22 -0.29
C GLN A 102 19.70 7.28 0.33
N MET A 103 18.62 7.67 -0.35
CA MET A 103 17.66 8.65 0.19
C MET A 103 17.06 8.16 1.51
N VAL A 104 16.47 6.97 1.51
CA VAL A 104 15.83 6.40 2.72
C VAL A 104 16.83 5.93 3.77
N SER A 105 18.09 5.67 3.40
CA SER A 105 19.16 5.33 4.35
C SER A 105 19.66 6.55 5.11
N ARG A 106 19.68 7.73 4.47
CA ARG A 106 20.08 8.99 5.12
C ARG A 106 19.07 9.39 6.17
N ASP A 107 17.81 9.40 5.77
CA ASP A 107 16.69 9.71 6.65
C ASP A 107 15.43 9.00 6.15
N ASN A 108 14.55 8.59 7.09
CA ASN A 108 13.23 8.05 6.75
C ASN A 108 12.27 8.14 7.95
N LEU A 109 10.97 8.08 7.65
CA LEU A 109 9.89 8.22 8.63
C LEU A 109 10.11 7.36 9.89
N PHE A 110 10.54 6.11 9.76
CA PHE A 110 10.73 5.24 10.91
C PHE A 110 11.80 5.72 11.90
N ARG A 111 12.70 6.62 11.51
CA ARG A 111 13.72 7.18 12.39
C ARG A 111 13.23 8.33 13.25
N HIS A 112 12.07 8.91 12.89
CA HIS A 112 11.53 10.08 13.60
C HIS A 112 10.62 9.71 14.78
N PHE A 113 10.31 8.43 14.97
CA PHE A 113 9.42 7.97 16.02
C PHE A 113 10.09 6.88 16.86
N PRO A 114 9.99 6.96 18.19
CA PRO A 114 10.63 5.99 19.10
C PRO A 114 10.09 4.57 18.95
N ARG A 115 8.76 4.44 18.70
CA ARG A 115 8.09 3.14 18.57
C ARG A 115 7.41 3.06 17.22
N CYS A 116 8.01 2.30 16.31
CA CYS A 116 7.49 2.13 14.96
C CYS A 116 7.00 0.71 14.71
N CYS A 117 6.01 0.58 13.84
CA CYS A 117 5.50 -0.68 13.35
C CYS A 117 5.36 -0.67 11.83
N LEU A 118 5.95 -1.64 11.15
CA LEU A 118 5.56 -2.06 9.82
C LEU A 118 4.54 -3.18 9.97
N ALA A 119 3.25 -2.85 9.77
CA ALA A 119 2.16 -3.78 10.05
C ALA A 119 2.06 -4.96 9.06
N ASN A 120 2.69 -4.83 7.88
CA ASN A 120 2.80 -5.93 6.92
C ASN A 120 3.75 -7.02 7.44
N ALA A 121 3.24 -8.22 7.53
CA ALA A 121 4.08 -9.38 7.82
C ALA A 121 4.91 -9.78 6.60
N ILE A 122 6.14 -10.15 6.86
CA ILE A 122 7.08 -10.64 5.86
C ILE A 122 7.10 -12.16 5.88
N PHE A 123 7.19 -12.79 4.71
CA PHE A 123 7.31 -14.24 4.60
C PHE A 123 8.51 -14.77 5.40
N PRO A 124 8.41 -15.92 6.09
CA PRO A 124 9.53 -16.48 6.85
C PRO A 124 10.80 -16.71 6.01
N ALA A 125 10.63 -17.14 4.77
CA ALA A 125 11.73 -17.32 3.82
C ALA A 125 12.44 -16.01 3.44
N HIS A 126 11.85 -14.86 3.68
CA HIS A 126 12.42 -13.56 3.36
C HIS A 126 13.69 -13.22 4.14
N VAL A 127 13.86 -13.79 5.31
CA VAL A 127 14.99 -13.43 6.17
C VAL A 127 16.29 -14.14 5.72
N GLU A 128 16.16 -15.28 5.06
CA GLU A 128 17.31 -16.13 4.71
C GLU A 128 17.98 -15.78 3.38
N PHE A 129 17.27 -15.11 2.46
CA PHE A 129 17.70 -14.95 1.06
C PHE A 129 18.00 -13.51 0.62
N LEU A 130 18.42 -12.67 1.52
CA LEU A 130 18.82 -11.29 1.23
C LEU A 130 20.09 -11.22 0.37
N GLY A 131 20.00 -11.35 -0.93
CA GLY A 131 21.17 -11.19 -1.81
C GLY A 131 21.12 -11.88 -3.17
N ASN A 132 20.06 -12.59 -3.50
CA ASN A 132 19.99 -13.31 -4.76
C ASN A 132 19.31 -12.49 -5.87
N SER A 133 20.02 -12.18 -6.97
CA SER A 133 19.53 -11.33 -8.06
C SER A 133 18.49 -11.99 -8.98
N TYR A 134 18.34 -13.30 -8.92
CA TYR A 134 17.42 -14.05 -9.80
C TYR A 134 15.94 -13.74 -9.59
N ALA A 135 15.55 -13.39 -8.39
CA ALA A 135 14.18 -13.10 -8.05
C ALA A 135 13.58 -11.95 -8.85
N GLN A 136 14.41 -11.00 -9.19
CA GLN A 136 13.96 -9.74 -9.76
C GLN A 136 13.39 -9.86 -11.17
N ASP A 137 13.86 -10.83 -11.96
CA ASP A 137 13.42 -11.02 -13.34
C ASP A 137 12.11 -11.84 -13.43
N LEU A 138 11.77 -12.58 -12.39
CA LEU A 138 10.60 -13.47 -12.37
C LEU A 138 9.37 -12.85 -11.67
N VAL A 139 9.56 -11.81 -10.89
CA VAL A 139 8.46 -11.13 -10.19
C VAL A 139 7.37 -10.61 -11.12
N PRO A 140 7.66 -9.95 -12.26
CA PRO A 140 6.62 -9.51 -13.18
C PRO A 140 5.81 -10.68 -13.75
N HIS A 141 6.46 -11.81 -14.02
CA HIS A 141 5.77 -13.01 -14.47
C HIS A 141 4.88 -13.60 -13.40
N PHE A 142 5.37 -13.65 -12.19
CA PHE A 142 4.63 -14.12 -11.03
C PHE A 142 3.36 -13.32 -10.80
N SER A 143 3.48 -12.01 -10.67
CA SER A 143 2.33 -11.13 -10.46
C SER A 143 1.30 -11.27 -11.59
N ARG A 144 1.77 -11.29 -12.84
CA ARG A 144 0.90 -11.43 -13.99
C ARG A 144 0.17 -12.78 -14.00
N GLU A 145 0.85 -13.89 -13.78
CA GLU A 145 0.24 -15.20 -13.76
C GLU A 145 -0.70 -15.42 -12.57
N ALA A 146 -0.36 -14.90 -11.40
CA ALA A 146 -1.25 -14.90 -10.25
C ALA A 146 -2.55 -14.15 -10.55
N ILE A 147 -2.45 -13.02 -11.25
CA ILE A 147 -3.58 -12.18 -11.65
C ILE A 147 -4.37 -12.83 -12.79
N GLU A 148 -3.70 -13.34 -13.83
CA GLU A 148 -4.33 -14.03 -14.95
C GLU A 148 -5.05 -15.30 -14.51
N GLY A 149 -4.63 -15.93 -13.41
CA GLY A 149 -5.36 -16.96 -12.70
C GLY A 149 -6.64 -16.45 -11.99
N ARG A 150 -7.02 -15.20 -12.21
CA ARG A 150 -8.23 -14.53 -11.72
C ARG A 150 -8.36 -14.45 -10.21
N LEU A 151 -7.25 -14.42 -9.48
CA LEU A 151 -7.27 -14.54 -8.02
C LEU A 151 -8.01 -15.79 -7.51
N THR A 152 -8.45 -16.67 -8.42
CA THR A 152 -9.15 -17.92 -8.08
C THR A 152 -8.19 -19.07 -7.85
N PHE A 153 -7.01 -19.06 -8.44
CA PHE A 153 -5.96 -20.08 -8.34
C PHE A 153 -6.46 -21.54 -8.51
N ASP A 154 -7.59 -21.73 -9.16
CA ASP A 154 -8.19 -23.06 -9.36
C ASP A 154 -7.36 -23.94 -10.30
N SER A 155 -6.59 -23.31 -11.19
CA SER A 155 -5.59 -23.97 -12.00
C SER A 155 -4.20 -23.60 -11.45
N GLN A 156 -3.44 -24.62 -11.04
CA GLN A 156 -2.04 -24.38 -10.69
C GLN A 156 -1.28 -23.88 -11.92
N PRO A 157 -0.68 -22.67 -11.91
CA PRO A 157 0.14 -22.22 -13.01
C PRO A 157 1.29 -23.19 -13.18
N THR A 158 1.38 -23.84 -14.34
CA THR A 158 2.42 -24.86 -14.61
C THR A 158 3.83 -24.27 -14.56
N SER A 159 3.97 -23.00 -14.92
CA SER A 159 5.20 -22.22 -14.82
C SER A 159 5.71 -22.09 -13.36
N PHE A 160 4.84 -21.92 -12.40
CA PHE A 160 5.22 -21.85 -10.99
C PHE A 160 5.81 -23.14 -10.45
N LYS A 161 5.31 -24.31 -10.88
CA LYS A 161 5.91 -25.60 -10.49
C LYS A 161 7.33 -25.75 -10.99
N GLY A 162 7.63 -25.24 -12.17
CA GLY A 162 8.98 -25.21 -12.71
C GLY A 162 9.91 -24.35 -11.88
N HIS A 163 9.46 -23.18 -11.49
CA HIS A 163 10.24 -22.24 -10.68
C HIS A 163 10.39 -22.70 -9.22
N ALA A 164 9.36 -23.29 -8.62
CA ALA A 164 9.44 -23.86 -7.28
C ALA A 164 10.56 -24.93 -7.17
N LYS A 165 10.73 -25.75 -8.20
CA LYS A 165 11.84 -26.72 -8.26
C LYS A 165 13.23 -26.08 -8.38
N ASN A 166 13.30 -24.85 -8.86
CA ASN A 166 14.53 -24.10 -9.12
C ASN A 166 14.78 -22.97 -8.09
N GLY A 167 14.28 -23.09 -6.87
CA GLY A 167 14.47 -22.04 -5.84
C GLY A 167 13.39 -20.96 -5.84
N PHE A 168 12.17 -21.30 -6.23
CA PHE A 168 11.05 -20.36 -6.30
C PHE A 168 10.75 -19.63 -4.96
N ALA A 169 10.97 -20.31 -3.84
CA ALA A 169 10.87 -19.68 -2.53
C ALA A 169 11.84 -18.49 -2.40
N GLU A 170 13.04 -18.61 -2.98
CA GLU A 170 14.03 -17.53 -3.02
C GLU A 170 13.55 -16.34 -3.84
N LEU A 171 12.86 -16.62 -4.94
CA LEU A 171 12.34 -15.61 -5.85
C LEU A 171 11.27 -14.74 -5.22
N PHE A 172 10.34 -15.37 -4.53
CA PHE A 172 9.28 -14.68 -3.82
C PHE A 172 9.82 -13.73 -2.77
N THR A 173 10.80 -14.21 -2.08
CA THR A 173 11.47 -13.56 -0.97
C THR A 173 12.14 -12.25 -1.35
N LEU A 174 12.92 -12.29 -2.41
CA LEU A 174 13.67 -11.13 -2.87
C LEU A 174 12.79 -10.11 -3.54
N ALA A 175 11.76 -10.54 -4.22
CA ALA A 175 10.81 -9.68 -4.88
C ALA A 175 10.10 -8.74 -3.91
N GLU A 176 9.58 -9.25 -2.82
CA GLU A 176 8.92 -8.40 -1.84
C GLU A 176 9.89 -7.51 -1.06
N ILE A 177 11.05 -8.03 -0.68
CA ILE A 177 12.00 -7.24 0.11
C ILE A 177 12.71 -6.20 -0.75
N ASN A 178 13.11 -6.55 -1.97
CA ASN A 178 13.86 -5.64 -2.83
C ASN A 178 12.98 -4.66 -3.59
N GLN A 179 11.68 -4.92 -3.71
CA GLN A 179 10.72 -4.00 -4.34
C GLN A 179 10.06 -3.05 -3.35
N ASN A 180 10.09 -3.36 -2.07
CA ASN A 180 9.40 -2.57 -1.06
C ASN A 180 10.39 -1.66 -0.34
N ILE A 181 10.53 -0.44 -0.82
CA ILE A 181 11.39 0.57 -0.22
C ILE A 181 11.06 0.84 1.25
N PHE A 182 9.80 0.68 1.65
CA PHE A 182 9.39 0.83 3.04
C PHE A 182 9.90 -0.30 3.95
N VAL A 183 10.04 -1.53 3.43
CA VAL A 183 10.68 -2.64 4.18
C VAL A 183 12.16 -2.34 4.38
N TYR A 184 12.82 -1.83 3.34
CA TYR A 184 14.20 -1.40 3.43
C TYR A 184 14.35 -0.26 4.46
N ALA A 185 13.49 0.77 4.40
CA ALA A 185 13.49 1.88 5.34
C ALA A 185 13.28 1.41 6.79
N ALA A 186 12.32 0.52 7.04
CA ALA A 186 12.07 -0.07 8.36
C ALA A 186 13.31 -0.78 8.91
N ARG A 187 13.97 -1.60 8.08
CA ARG A 187 15.21 -2.29 8.45
C ARG A 187 16.36 -1.33 8.75
N GLN A 188 16.54 -0.28 7.93
CA GLN A 188 17.56 0.74 8.17
C GLN A 188 17.33 1.53 9.47
N ALA A 189 16.08 1.61 9.93
CA ALA A 189 15.70 2.20 11.20
C ALA A 189 15.70 1.21 12.38
N GLY A 190 16.00 -0.08 12.14
CA GLY A 190 15.99 -1.10 13.18
C GLY A 190 14.59 -1.53 13.64
N VAL A 191 13.55 -1.28 12.84
CA VAL A 191 12.17 -1.70 13.13
C VAL A 191 12.08 -3.22 12.97
N PRO A 192 11.58 -3.96 13.99
CA PRO A 192 11.37 -5.40 13.90
C PRO A 192 10.37 -5.73 12.79
N LEU A 193 10.73 -6.66 11.92
CA LEU A 193 9.81 -7.14 10.88
C LEU A 193 8.87 -8.19 11.47
N LEU A 194 7.58 -7.99 11.27
CA LEU A 194 6.55 -8.94 11.63
C LEU A 194 6.55 -10.13 10.67
N THR A 195 6.12 -11.28 11.14
CA THR A 195 6.16 -12.55 10.42
C THR A 195 4.76 -13.15 10.26
N TRP A 196 4.63 -14.21 9.49
CA TRP A 196 3.40 -14.97 9.40
C TRP A 196 2.98 -15.64 10.71
N ALA A 197 3.92 -15.89 11.60
CA ALA A 197 3.57 -16.30 12.95
C ALA A 197 2.83 -15.19 13.71
N ASP A 198 3.18 -13.94 13.47
CA ASP A 198 2.48 -12.78 14.03
C ASP A 198 1.08 -12.64 13.42
N VAL A 199 0.92 -12.88 12.11
CA VAL A 199 -0.40 -12.89 11.45
C VAL A 199 -1.32 -13.93 12.11
N ARG A 200 -0.81 -15.15 12.35
CA ARG A 200 -1.60 -16.21 13.00
C ARG A 200 -2.02 -15.87 14.42
N ARG A 201 -1.24 -15.06 15.12
CA ARG A 201 -1.57 -14.56 16.47
C ARG A 201 -2.44 -13.31 16.47
N GLY A 202 -2.80 -12.77 15.30
CA GLY A 202 -3.55 -11.54 15.20
C GLY A 202 -2.71 -10.28 15.50
N GLY A 203 -1.40 -10.35 15.39
CA GLY A 203 -0.46 -9.25 15.67
C GLY A 203 0.15 -8.62 14.40
N ALA A 204 -0.31 -9.01 13.20
CA ALA A 204 0.16 -8.46 11.93
C ALA A 204 -0.90 -8.62 10.84
N LEU A 205 -0.71 -7.93 9.74
CA LEU A 205 -1.51 -8.07 8.52
C LEU A 205 -0.65 -8.59 7.37
N THR A 206 -1.29 -9.19 6.37
CA THR A 206 -0.67 -9.45 5.08
C THR A 206 -0.97 -8.32 4.09
N SER A 207 -0.31 -8.33 2.95
CA SER A 207 -0.56 -7.34 1.90
C SER A 207 -1.91 -7.51 1.19
N SER A 208 -2.59 -8.65 1.37
CA SER A 208 -3.96 -8.88 0.86
C SER A 208 -5.06 -8.61 1.87
N MET A 209 -4.72 -8.26 3.11
CA MET A 209 -5.68 -7.95 4.17
C MET A 209 -6.59 -9.12 4.58
N THR A 210 -7.31 -9.72 3.62
CA THR A 210 -8.26 -10.83 3.83
C THR A 210 -7.60 -12.22 3.84
N HIS A 211 -6.31 -12.28 3.54
CA HIS A 211 -5.46 -13.49 3.50
C HIS A 211 -5.77 -14.48 2.37
N GLU A 212 -6.66 -14.17 1.46
CA GLU A 212 -7.01 -15.11 0.39
C GLU A 212 -5.83 -15.43 -0.51
N LEU A 213 -5.09 -14.41 -0.90
CA LEU A 213 -3.94 -14.55 -1.77
C LEU A 213 -2.83 -15.35 -1.09
N GLU A 214 -2.39 -14.88 0.07
CA GLU A 214 -1.29 -15.50 0.81
C GLU A 214 -1.62 -16.91 1.29
N SER A 215 -2.86 -17.17 1.68
CA SER A 215 -3.30 -18.51 2.08
C SER A 215 -3.12 -19.52 0.97
N ARG A 216 -3.50 -19.16 -0.25
CA ARG A 216 -3.34 -20.01 -1.42
C ARG A 216 -1.89 -20.20 -1.78
N PHE A 217 -1.08 -19.16 -1.73
CA PHE A 217 0.36 -19.23 -1.94
C PHE A 217 1.04 -20.12 -0.93
N ASN A 218 0.70 -19.95 0.33
CA ASN A 218 1.31 -20.66 1.43
C ASN A 218 1.13 -22.17 1.30
N VAL A 219 -0.10 -22.62 1.02
CA VAL A 219 -0.42 -24.03 0.80
C VAL A 219 0.23 -24.57 -0.47
N GLN A 220 0.18 -23.78 -1.54
CA GLN A 220 0.57 -24.24 -2.87
C GLN A 220 2.08 -24.32 -3.06
N PHE A 221 2.84 -23.38 -2.51
CA PHE A 221 4.25 -23.21 -2.81
C PHE A 221 5.18 -23.49 -1.63
N PHE A 222 4.72 -23.34 -0.40
CA PHE A 222 5.56 -23.47 0.78
C PHE A 222 5.16 -24.61 1.72
N ASP A 223 4.16 -25.42 1.32
CA ASP A 223 3.64 -26.54 2.11
C ASP A 223 3.32 -26.17 3.57
N GLN A 224 2.78 -24.97 3.77
CA GLN A 224 2.43 -24.43 5.06
C GLN A 224 0.91 -24.42 5.25
N GLN A 225 0.48 -24.41 6.48
CA GLN A 225 -0.94 -24.25 6.81
C GLN A 225 -1.49 -22.94 6.26
N PRO A 226 -2.70 -22.95 5.65
CA PRO A 226 -3.33 -21.74 5.18
C PRO A 226 -3.52 -20.75 6.34
N LEU A 227 -3.49 -19.48 6.02
CA LEU A 227 -3.94 -18.46 6.97
C LEU A 227 -5.47 -18.50 7.06
N PRO A 228 -6.05 -18.32 8.24
CA PRO A 228 -7.50 -18.24 8.36
C PRO A 228 -8.02 -17.04 7.54
N PRO A 229 -9.15 -17.19 6.83
CA PRO A 229 -9.78 -16.06 6.15
C PRO A 229 -10.10 -14.97 7.19
N ARG A 230 -10.04 -13.72 6.75
CA ARG A 230 -10.26 -12.55 7.60
C ARG A 230 -11.17 -11.54 6.89
N THR A 231 -12.06 -10.93 7.64
CA THR A 231 -12.87 -9.82 7.14
C THR A 231 -12.07 -8.51 7.17
N PRO A 232 -12.45 -7.49 6.38
CA PRO A 232 -11.86 -6.16 6.46
C PRO A 232 -11.95 -5.55 7.87
N GLU A 233 -13.03 -5.80 8.59
CA GLU A 233 -13.26 -5.31 9.95
C GLU A 233 -12.32 -5.96 10.97
N GLU A 234 -12.06 -7.26 10.84
CA GLU A 234 -11.06 -7.96 11.67
C GLU A 234 -9.64 -7.46 11.39
N ALA A 235 -9.32 -7.20 10.12
CA ALA A 235 -8.05 -6.60 9.74
C ALA A 235 -7.91 -5.17 10.31
N ALA A 236 -8.98 -4.40 10.26
CA ALA A 236 -9.05 -3.06 10.82
C ALA A 236 -8.81 -3.05 12.34
N ALA A 237 -9.37 -4.02 13.06
CA ALA A 237 -9.16 -4.16 14.50
C ALA A 237 -7.70 -4.40 14.86
N ILE A 238 -7.02 -5.23 14.07
CA ILE A 238 -5.58 -5.47 14.26
C ILE A 238 -4.78 -4.20 13.97
N LEU A 239 -5.06 -3.53 12.86
CA LEU A 239 -4.34 -2.31 12.49
C LEU A 239 -4.54 -1.19 13.52
N ALA A 240 -5.76 -0.98 13.98
CA ALA A 240 -6.07 -0.01 15.03
C ALA A 240 -5.33 -0.33 16.34
N SER A 241 -5.26 -1.61 16.72
CA SER A 241 -4.49 -2.05 17.87
C SER A 241 -3.00 -1.80 17.71
N LEU A 242 -2.43 -2.07 16.53
CA LEU A 242 -1.03 -1.76 16.25
C LEU A 242 -0.78 -0.25 16.31
N ALA A 243 -1.66 0.54 15.71
CA ALA A 243 -1.54 2.00 15.70
C ALA A 243 -1.59 2.60 17.12
N SER A 244 -2.46 2.12 18.01
CA SER A 244 -2.56 2.59 19.38
C SER A 244 -1.37 2.19 20.27
N ASN A 245 -0.59 1.20 19.87
CA ASN A 245 0.58 0.75 20.63
C ASN A 245 1.93 1.28 20.10
N HIS A 246 1.92 1.99 18.96
CA HIS A 246 3.12 2.57 18.35
C HIS A 246 2.93 4.05 18.06
N ASP A 247 4.03 4.79 18.00
CA ASP A 247 4.00 6.22 17.69
C ASP A 247 3.82 6.45 16.19
N PHE A 248 4.35 5.52 15.36
CA PHE A 248 4.13 5.47 13.92
C PHE A 248 3.88 4.04 13.45
N THR A 249 2.79 3.86 12.70
CA THR A 249 2.42 2.59 12.08
C THR A 249 2.22 2.78 10.58
N PHE A 250 2.85 1.92 9.78
CA PHE A 250 2.67 1.88 8.33
C PHE A 250 2.07 0.54 7.90
N TYR A 251 1.09 0.60 6.99
CA TYR A 251 0.49 -0.57 6.34
C TYR A 251 0.31 -0.33 4.84
N LYS A 252 0.68 -1.31 4.00
CA LYS A 252 0.44 -1.32 2.54
C LYS A 252 -0.56 -2.40 2.15
N TYR A 253 -1.58 -2.03 1.38
CA TYR A 253 -2.54 -2.93 0.74
C TYR A 253 -2.27 -3.02 -0.76
N GLN A 254 -1.92 -4.22 -1.26
CA GLN A 254 -1.38 -4.42 -2.62
C GLN A 254 -2.42 -4.87 -3.64
N ILE A 255 -3.57 -5.38 -3.22
CA ILE A 255 -4.54 -6.02 -4.12
C ILE A 255 -5.08 -5.09 -5.22
N PRO A 256 -5.28 -3.79 -5.00
CA PRO A 256 -5.78 -2.91 -6.07
C PRO A 256 -4.87 -2.89 -7.31
N ASP A 257 -3.54 -2.90 -7.12
CA ASP A 257 -2.61 -2.98 -8.26
C ASP A 257 -2.76 -4.29 -9.02
N LEU A 258 -2.79 -5.42 -8.31
CA LEU A 258 -3.00 -6.72 -8.92
C LEU A 258 -4.28 -6.77 -9.74
N VAL A 259 -5.35 -6.21 -9.22
CA VAL A 259 -6.66 -6.19 -9.88
C VAL A 259 -6.69 -5.24 -11.09
N SER A 260 -6.01 -4.11 -11.00
CA SER A 260 -5.95 -3.13 -12.09
C SER A 260 -5.38 -3.72 -13.39
N HIS A 261 -4.49 -4.69 -13.28
CA HIS A 261 -3.93 -5.40 -14.42
C HIS A 261 -4.86 -6.45 -15.03
N THR A 262 -5.97 -6.82 -14.37
CA THR A 262 -6.94 -7.81 -14.90
C THR A 262 -7.96 -7.22 -15.87
N HIS A 263 -8.14 -5.92 -15.89
CA HIS A 263 -9.19 -5.22 -16.64
C HIS A 263 -10.63 -5.64 -16.28
N GLN A 264 -10.84 -6.20 -15.08
CA GLN A 264 -12.14 -6.68 -14.61
C GLN A 264 -12.78 -5.64 -13.68
N ILE A 265 -13.70 -4.85 -14.21
CA ILE A 265 -14.29 -3.73 -13.46
C ILE A 265 -15.08 -4.17 -12.22
N GLU A 266 -15.80 -5.27 -12.29
CA GLU A 266 -16.56 -5.77 -11.12
C GLU A 266 -15.62 -6.22 -10.00
N LEU A 267 -14.53 -6.90 -10.34
CA LEU A 267 -13.51 -7.26 -9.38
C LEU A 267 -12.85 -6.03 -8.74
N ALA A 268 -12.61 -4.98 -9.53
CA ALA A 268 -12.08 -3.72 -9.03
C ALA A 268 -13.05 -3.02 -8.06
N ARG A 269 -14.35 -3.06 -8.37
CA ARG A 269 -15.41 -2.56 -7.49
C ARG A 269 -15.50 -3.33 -6.18
N ASP A 270 -15.41 -4.65 -6.23
CA ASP A 270 -15.40 -5.51 -5.04
C ASP A 270 -14.19 -5.20 -4.15
N VAL A 271 -13.01 -5.05 -4.76
CA VAL A 271 -11.79 -4.68 -4.02
C VAL A 271 -11.92 -3.29 -3.41
N PHE A 272 -12.49 -2.33 -4.14
CA PHE A 272 -12.70 -0.99 -3.57
C PHE A 272 -13.73 -0.98 -2.44
N ALA A 273 -14.77 -1.78 -2.52
CA ALA A 273 -15.72 -1.97 -1.42
C ALA A 273 -15.05 -2.56 -0.16
N ILE A 274 -14.07 -3.46 -0.33
CA ILE A 274 -13.24 -3.98 0.77
C ILE A 274 -12.43 -2.84 1.40
N ILE A 275 -11.82 -1.97 0.58
CA ILE A 275 -11.06 -0.80 1.05
C ILE A 275 -11.95 0.13 1.88
N GLU A 276 -13.14 0.45 1.40
CA GLU A 276 -14.07 1.32 2.13
C GLU A 276 -14.48 0.74 3.49
N ARG A 277 -14.87 -0.53 3.53
CA ARG A 277 -15.22 -1.21 4.77
C ARG A 277 -14.05 -1.24 5.75
N PHE A 278 -12.85 -1.50 5.27
CA PHE A 278 -11.65 -1.49 6.09
C PHE A 278 -11.35 -0.10 6.65
N ALA A 279 -11.35 0.93 5.79
CA ALA A 279 -11.07 2.30 6.19
C ALA A 279 -12.10 2.80 7.23
N GLU A 280 -13.38 2.57 6.97
CA GLU A 280 -14.46 2.91 7.91
C GLU A 280 -14.27 2.18 9.26
N ALA A 281 -13.96 0.89 9.23
CA ALA A 281 -13.76 0.10 10.44
C ALA A 281 -12.52 0.54 11.23
N VAL A 282 -11.42 0.95 10.56
CA VAL A 282 -10.25 1.54 11.22
C VAL A 282 -10.66 2.81 11.95
N LEU A 283 -11.34 3.73 11.26
CA LEU A 283 -11.73 5.03 11.83
C LEU A 283 -12.74 4.91 13.00
N ARG A 284 -13.53 3.83 13.03
CA ARG A 284 -14.41 3.54 14.18
C ARG A 284 -13.68 3.00 15.40
N GLN A 285 -12.49 2.47 15.23
CA GLN A 285 -11.73 1.79 16.30
C GLN A 285 -10.56 2.61 16.85
N ILE A 286 -10.12 3.63 16.14
CA ILE A 286 -9.11 4.56 16.63
C ILE A 286 -9.73 5.62 17.55
N ASP A 287 -8.91 6.16 18.46
CA ASP A 287 -9.24 7.39 19.17
C ASP A 287 -8.82 8.61 18.33
N PRO A 288 -9.79 9.40 17.82
CA PRO A 288 -9.50 10.53 16.94
C PRO A 288 -8.76 11.69 17.62
N VAL A 289 -8.73 11.72 18.94
CA VAL A 289 -7.99 12.75 19.71
C VAL A 289 -6.51 12.42 19.74
N THR A 290 -6.18 11.13 19.81
CA THR A 290 -4.80 10.67 20.00
C THR A 290 -4.16 10.10 18.72
N THR A 291 -4.96 9.80 17.69
CA THR A 291 -4.47 9.16 16.47
C THR A 291 -4.80 9.98 15.22
N THR A 292 -3.79 10.29 14.43
CA THR A 292 -3.97 10.80 13.07
C THR A 292 -3.92 9.63 12.09
N VAL A 293 -4.84 9.60 11.13
CA VAL A 293 -4.84 8.61 10.05
C VAL A 293 -4.66 9.29 8.71
N ILE A 294 -3.74 8.77 7.92
CA ILE A 294 -3.55 9.11 6.51
C ILE A 294 -3.77 7.84 5.71
N ILE A 295 -4.63 7.92 4.70
CA ILE A 295 -4.78 6.89 3.68
C ILE A 295 -4.36 7.53 2.37
N THR A 296 -3.40 6.93 1.64
CA THR A 296 -2.91 7.47 0.37
C THR A 296 -2.64 6.34 -0.62
N SER A 297 -2.25 6.68 -1.83
CA SER A 297 -1.80 5.73 -2.84
C SER A 297 -0.44 6.12 -3.39
N ASP A 298 0.27 5.16 -3.95
CA ASP A 298 1.58 5.38 -4.57
C ASP A 298 1.48 5.79 -6.05
N HIS A 299 0.48 5.33 -6.75
CA HIS A 299 0.13 5.72 -8.13
C HIS A 299 -1.33 5.38 -8.45
N GLY A 300 -1.82 5.84 -9.59
CA GLY A 300 -3.11 5.43 -10.13
C GLY A 300 -2.99 4.22 -11.05
N HIS A 301 -4.06 3.53 -11.29
CA HIS A 301 -4.33 2.55 -12.34
C HIS A 301 -5.76 2.01 -12.25
N LEU A 302 -6.26 1.81 -11.02
CA LEU A 302 -7.57 1.21 -10.77
C LEU A 302 -8.71 2.04 -11.40
N GLU A 303 -8.58 3.36 -11.42
CA GLU A 303 -9.55 4.30 -12.01
C GLU A 303 -9.57 4.28 -13.54
N GLN A 304 -8.54 3.72 -14.17
CA GLN A 304 -8.36 3.69 -15.63
C GLN A 304 -8.28 2.26 -16.18
N LEU A 305 -9.01 1.34 -15.56
CA LEU A 305 -9.10 -0.05 -16.02
C LEU A 305 -9.40 -0.16 -17.51
N GLY A 306 -8.60 -0.97 -18.22
CA GLY A 306 -8.77 -1.23 -19.64
C GLY A 306 -8.29 -0.11 -20.58
N THR A 307 -7.89 1.04 -20.07
CA THR A 307 -7.45 2.18 -20.88
C THR A 307 -5.96 2.40 -20.90
N SER A 308 -5.23 1.89 -19.91
CA SER A 308 -3.79 2.03 -19.79
C SER A 308 -3.10 0.67 -19.72
N ARG A 309 -1.93 0.54 -20.37
CA ARG A 309 -1.05 -0.64 -20.26
C ARG A 309 0.02 -0.50 -19.19
N GLY A 310 0.05 0.60 -18.49
CA GLY A 310 1.01 0.92 -17.43
C GLY A 310 0.42 1.93 -16.49
N HIS A 311 1.15 2.27 -15.44
CA HIS A 311 0.66 3.19 -14.42
C HIS A 311 0.43 4.59 -15.02
N PRO A 312 -0.81 5.11 -14.99
CA PRO A 312 -1.12 6.43 -15.51
C PRO A 312 -0.53 7.51 -14.59
N LYS A 313 -0.36 8.71 -15.14
CA LYS A 313 0.06 9.90 -14.38
C LYS A 313 -1.14 10.58 -13.69
N SER A 314 -2.05 9.79 -13.15
CA SER A 314 -3.18 10.33 -12.38
C SER A 314 -2.69 10.89 -11.06
N HIS A 315 -3.34 11.93 -10.57
CA HIS A 315 -3.26 12.25 -9.16
C HIS A 315 -3.77 11.07 -8.34
N VAL A 316 -3.27 10.92 -7.13
CA VAL A 316 -3.76 9.92 -6.18
C VAL A 316 -4.53 10.60 -5.06
N PRO A 317 -5.51 9.91 -4.47
CA PRO A 317 -6.21 10.43 -3.31
C PRO A 317 -5.32 10.33 -2.07
N THR A 318 -5.30 11.39 -1.27
CA THR A 318 -4.80 11.36 0.09
C THR A 318 -5.92 11.80 1.02
N TRP A 319 -6.43 10.84 1.79
CA TRP A 319 -7.41 11.08 2.84
C TRP A 319 -6.70 11.33 4.16
N TYR A 320 -7.00 12.45 4.77
CA TYR A 320 -6.45 12.82 6.06
C TYR A 320 -7.56 12.92 7.10
N PHE A 321 -7.42 12.21 8.19
CA PHE A 321 -8.31 12.22 9.35
C PHE A 321 -7.51 12.61 10.58
N GLY A 322 -7.71 13.83 11.05
CA GLY A 322 -6.95 14.38 12.16
C GLY A 322 -7.20 15.87 12.37
N PRO A 323 -6.55 16.47 13.37
CA PRO A 323 -6.71 17.90 13.67
C PRO A 323 -6.06 18.78 12.60
N ARG A 324 -6.52 20.04 12.49
CA ARG A 324 -5.97 21.07 11.60
C ARG A 324 -5.98 20.68 10.10
N ALA A 325 -7.04 20.04 9.64
CA ALA A 325 -7.14 19.55 8.27
C ALA A 325 -6.89 20.64 7.23
N ASP A 326 -7.42 21.85 7.40
CA ASP A 326 -7.24 22.97 6.47
C ASP A 326 -5.78 23.46 6.39
N GLU A 327 -5.03 23.39 7.50
CA GLU A 327 -3.61 23.76 7.53
C GLU A 327 -2.73 22.67 6.90
N ILE A 328 -3.15 21.42 6.99
CA ILE A 328 -2.43 20.24 6.52
C ILE A 328 -2.66 19.98 5.01
N ALA A 329 -3.84 20.29 4.50
CA ALA A 329 -4.21 20.01 3.11
C ALA A 329 -3.16 20.49 2.07
N PRO A 330 -2.58 21.70 2.18
CA PRO A 330 -1.58 22.16 1.21
C PRO A 330 -0.30 21.31 1.18
N LEU A 331 0.08 20.68 2.30
CA LEU A 331 1.25 19.79 2.35
C LEU A 331 0.99 18.49 1.60
N LEU A 332 -0.23 17.97 1.67
CA LEU A 332 -0.61 16.67 1.10
C LEU A 332 -0.80 16.68 -0.42
N THR A 333 -0.59 17.81 -1.08
CA THR A 333 -0.66 17.90 -2.55
C THR A 333 0.51 17.22 -3.28
N ARG A 334 1.51 16.75 -2.54
CA ARG A 334 2.71 16.06 -3.05
C ARG A 334 3.17 14.96 -2.07
N PRO A 335 3.81 13.88 -2.52
CA PRO A 335 4.16 12.74 -1.68
C PRO A 335 5.08 13.10 -0.51
N GLU A 336 6.10 13.92 -0.73
CA GLU A 336 7.04 14.36 0.31
C GLU A 336 6.37 15.19 1.42
N GLY A 337 5.26 15.84 1.12
CA GLY A 337 4.48 16.58 2.11
C GLY A 337 3.86 15.69 3.20
N ILE A 338 3.67 14.40 2.92
CA ILE A 338 3.26 13.42 3.94
C ILE A 338 4.35 13.29 5.00
N PHE A 339 5.62 13.20 4.59
CA PHE A 339 6.76 13.20 5.51
C PHE A 339 6.78 14.50 6.34
N GLU A 340 6.73 15.65 5.67
CA GLU A 340 6.76 16.96 6.31
C GLU A 340 5.68 17.06 7.40
N MET A 341 4.47 16.63 7.08
CA MET A 341 3.33 16.65 8.00
C MET A 341 3.52 15.72 9.20
N LEU A 342 3.99 14.48 8.95
CA LEU A 342 4.18 13.49 10.01
C LEU A 342 5.30 13.86 10.97
N VAL A 343 6.38 14.48 10.47
CA VAL A 343 7.58 14.83 11.24
C VAL A 343 7.48 16.22 11.88
N ALA A 344 6.66 17.13 11.34
CA ALA A 344 6.42 18.44 11.94
C ALA A 344 5.72 18.30 13.30
N ARG A 345 6.51 18.34 14.38
CA ARG A 345 6.06 18.25 15.78
C ARG A 345 5.73 19.60 16.37
#